data_d706a49831ab059b6ad334712a0db4f9
#
_entry.id   d706a49831ab059b6ad334712a0db4f9
#
_cell.length_a   1.000
_cell.length_b   1.000
_cell.length_c   1.000
_cell.angle_alpha   90.00
_cell.angle_beta   90.00
_cell.angle_gamma   90.00
#
_symmetry.space_group_name_H-M   'P 1'
#
loop_
_entity.id
_entity.type
_entity.pdbx_description
1 polymer ?
#
loop_
_entity_poly.entity_id
_entity_poly.type
_entity_poly.pdbx_seq_one_letter_code
_entity_poly.pdbx_strand_id
1 'polypeptide(L)'
;ISARSEKEKGASKVSSIQWVRVMSSSQAVKKRPRQQGAHGGAKSKAARPVAPLLPNDLPIHEHKQLIIDTIKSHRTTILVGETGTGKSTQLPQYLADAFGGAGSKAKCVVCTQPRRVAAVTIAQKVAEEQGCAVGERVGYSIRFEDRCSQQTRIKFTTDGVLLRECMSDPLLSKYSVVILDEAHERSLQTDILMGLLRELQEKRSDLRIVVMSATLQTELFENFFQESTVMRIPGRQYPVDVFYTKTPEKDYIDAAMLTCLQIHEEEEPGEVLVFLPGQDDIESLQILLEENLPLCSTQTNFRSTTVGAGGV
;
A
#
# COMPACT_ATOMS: atom_id res chain seq x y z
N ILE A 1 -20.49 33.85 47.11
CA ILE A 1 -19.15 33.24 46.94
C ILE A 1 -19.01 32.95 45.46
N SER A 2 -18.12 33.74 44.89
CA SER A 2 -17.83 33.99 43.47
C SER A 2 -17.39 32.74 42.72
N ALA A 3 -18.07 32.42 41.61
CA ALA A 3 -17.55 31.52 40.60
C ALA A 3 -16.97 32.35 39.43
N ARG A 4 -15.67 32.29 39.27
CA ARG A 4 -14.97 32.83 38.11
C ARG A 4 -15.02 31.80 36.99
N SER A 5 -15.59 32.18 35.88
CA SER A 5 -15.50 31.48 34.60
C SER A 5 -14.15 31.76 33.96
N GLU A 6 -13.30 30.77 33.84
CA GLU A 6 -12.15 30.82 32.94
C GLU A 6 -12.58 30.34 31.56
N LYS A 7 -12.61 31.27 30.64
CA LYS A 7 -12.65 31.05 29.21
C LYS A 7 -11.25 30.60 28.76
N GLU A 8 -11.02 29.34 28.62
CA GLU A 8 -9.89 28.84 27.84
C GLU A 8 -10.09 29.14 26.37
N LYS A 9 -9.24 30.02 25.88
CA LYS A 9 -9.11 30.35 24.47
C LYS A 9 -8.60 29.13 23.74
N GLY A 10 -9.42 28.61 22.79
CA GLY A 10 -9.02 27.58 21.87
C GLY A 10 -7.79 28.03 21.07
N ALA A 11 -6.67 27.39 21.33
CA ALA A 11 -5.52 27.46 20.45
C ALA A 11 -5.86 26.70 19.18
N SER A 12 -6.02 27.41 18.07
CA SER A 12 -6.13 26.78 16.75
C SER A 12 -4.89 25.92 16.51
N LYS A 13 -5.06 24.63 16.33
CA LYS A 13 -4.00 23.76 15.84
C LYS A 13 -3.66 24.20 14.42
N VAL A 14 -2.60 24.99 14.29
CA VAL A 14 -1.99 25.28 13.00
C VAL A 14 -1.35 24.00 12.54
N SER A 15 -1.98 23.34 11.55
CA SER A 15 -1.39 22.17 10.90
C SER A 15 -0.19 22.62 10.09
N SER A 16 1.01 22.24 10.52
CA SER A 16 2.21 22.39 9.70
C SER A 16 2.11 21.43 8.51
N ILE A 17 2.19 21.97 7.31
CA ILE A 17 2.26 21.17 6.08
C ILE A 17 3.65 20.55 6.04
N GLN A 18 3.70 19.21 5.98
CA GLN A 18 4.95 18.46 5.88
C GLN A 18 5.11 17.96 4.45
N TRP A 19 6.21 18.35 3.80
CA TRP A 19 6.54 17.91 2.46
C TRP A 19 7.62 16.84 2.51
N VAL A 20 7.42 15.73 1.79
CA VAL A 20 8.37 14.63 1.73
C VAL A 20 8.84 14.48 0.28
N ARG A 21 10.12 14.73 0.04
CA ARG A 21 10.74 14.48 -1.27
C ARG A 21 11.36 13.10 -1.28
N VAL A 22 10.93 12.24 -2.20
CA VAL A 22 11.54 10.94 -2.44
C VAL A 22 12.42 11.04 -3.68
N MET A 23 13.74 10.89 -3.51
CA MET A 23 14.68 10.87 -4.65
C MET A 23 14.84 9.45 -5.17
N SER A 24 14.60 9.23 -6.47
CA SER A 24 14.93 7.96 -7.12
C SER A 24 16.46 7.84 -7.27
N SER A 25 17.00 6.66 -6.99
CA SER A 25 18.43 6.38 -7.01
C SER A 25 18.98 6.29 -8.43
N SER A 26 19.20 7.42 -9.07
CA SER A 26 20.16 7.49 -10.16
C SER A 26 20.96 8.78 -10.05
N GLN A 27 22.21 8.59 -9.63
CA GLN A 27 23.31 9.54 -9.57
C GLN A 27 23.43 10.42 -8.31
N ALA A 28 24.27 9.93 -7.39
CA ALA A 28 24.98 10.79 -6.45
C ALA A 28 25.97 11.65 -7.22
N VAL A 29 25.57 12.84 -7.62
CA VAL A 29 26.47 13.84 -8.23
C VAL A 29 27.11 14.66 -7.10
N LYS A 30 28.43 14.51 -6.99
CA LYS A 30 29.29 15.33 -6.11
C LYS A 30 29.06 16.82 -6.40
N LYS A 31 28.64 17.59 -5.41
CA LYS A 31 28.62 19.05 -5.47
C LYS A 31 30.03 19.60 -5.68
N ARG A 32 30.29 20.26 -6.81
CA ARG A 32 31.42 21.16 -7.00
C ARG A 32 30.98 22.61 -6.72
N PRO A 33 31.86 23.46 -6.20
CA PRO A 33 31.50 24.84 -5.89
C PRO A 33 31.30 25.65 -7.18
N ARG A 34 30.34 26.55 -7.13
CA ARG A 34 29.94 27.49 -8.19
C ARG A 34 31.09 28.44 -8.52
N GLN A 35 31.65 28.35 -9.72
CA GLN A 35 32.37 29.45 -10.37
C GLN A 35 31.45 30.11 -11.37
N GLN A 36 31.36 31.44 -11.29
CA GLN A 36 30.67 32.30 -12.25
C GLN A 36 31.47 32.36 -13.56
N GLY A 37 30.77 32.26 -14.69
CA GLY A 37 31.32 32.72 -15.96
C GLY A 37 30.79 32.02 -17.20
N ALA A 38 30.14 32.84 -18.08
CA ALA A 38 30.04 32.77 -19.51
C ALA A 38 29.02 31.85 -20.21
N HIS A 39 28.18 32.52 -20.98
CA HIS A 39 27.20 32.04 -21.98
C HIS A 39 27.74 30.99 -22.95
N GLY A 40 26.99 29.90 -23.13
CA GLY A 40 27.20 28.96 -24.23
C GLY A 40 26.00 28.04 -24.29
N GLY A 41 25.17 28.18 -25.32
CA GLY A 41 23.96 27.39 -25.54
C GLY A 41 24.27 25.90 -25.65
N ALA A 42 23.80 25.10 -24.70
CA ALA A 42 23.81 23.66 -24.76
C ALA A 42 22.37 23.14 -24.91
N LYS A 43 22.14 22.43 -26.02
CA LYS A 43 20.89 21.72 -26.32
C LYS A 43 20.58 20.77 -25.17
N SER A 44 19.43 20.96 -24.48
CA SER A 44 18.92 20.07 -23.48
C SER A 44 18.66 18.69 -24.09
N LYS A 45 19.40 17.69 -23.64
CA LYS A 45 19.06 16.28 -23.90
C LYS A 45 17.81 15.98 -23.09
N ALA A 46 16.71 15.67 -23.76
CA ALA A 46 15.49 15.19 -23.13
C ALA A 46 15.80 14.02 -22.19
N ALA A 47 15.46 14.17 -20.92
CA ALA A 47 15.58 13.11 -19.94
C ALA A 47 14.67 11.94 -20.37
N ARG A 48 15.21 10.73 -20.35
CA ARG A 48 14.41 9.52 -20.60
C ARG A 48 13.41 9.36 -19.46
N PRO A 49 12.14 9.04 -19.76
CA PRO A 49 11.16 8.74 -18.71
C PRO A 49 11.69 7.57 -17.87
N VAL A 50 11.63 7.72 -16.54
CA VAL A 50 11.95 6.64 -15.62
C VAL A 50 10.93 5.54 -15.88
N ALA A 51 11.38 4.40 -16.39
CA ALA A 51 10.51 3.25 -16.60
C ALA A 51 9.92 2.81 -15.24
N PRO A 52 8.64 2.45 -15.19
CA PRO A 52 8.07 1.85 -14.00
C PRO A 52 8.90 0.63 -13.62
N LEU A 53 9.16 0.46 -12.30
CA LEU A 53 9.90 -0.69 -11.79
C LEU A 53 9.28 -1.96 -12.35
N LEU A 54 10.07 -2.75 -13.06
CA LEU A 54 9.63 -4.05 -13.54
C LEU A 54 9.28 -4.93 -12.33
N PRO A 55 8.25 -5.78 -12.40
CA PRO A 55 7.88 -6.69 -11.30
C PRO A 55 9.07 -7.49 -10.74
N ASN A 56 10.09 -7.73 -11.56
CA ASN A 56 11.30 -8.47 -11.18
C ASN A 56 12.26 -7.74 -10.22
N ASP A 57 12.05 -6.42 -9.99
CA ASP A 57 12.93 -5.63 -9.13
C ASP A 57 12.43 -5.50 -7.66
N LEU A 58 11.35 -6.18 -7.30
CA LEU A 58 10.81 -6.10 -5.95
C LEU A 58 11.66 -6.89 -4.96
N PRO A 59 11.95 -6.34 -3.76
CA PRO A 59 12.80 -7.00 -2.74
C PRO A 59 12.33 -8.40 -2.35
N ILE A 60 11.04 -8.68 -2.39
CA ILE A 60 10.47 -9.98 -2.02
C ILE A 60 10.94 -11.13 -2.93
N HIS A 61 11.33 -10.84 -4.17
CA HIS A 61 11.76 -11.88 -5.12
C HIS A 61 13.02 -12.59 -4.69
N GLU A 62 13.96 -11.88 -4.08
CA GLU A 62 15.21 -12.45 -3.55
C GLU A 62 14.95 -13.45 -2.43
N HIS A 63 13.82 -13.31 -1.72
CA HIS A 63 13.45 -14.14 -0.58
C HIS A 63 12.39 -15.20 -0.90
N LYS A 64 11.95 -15.33 -2.18
CA LYS A 64 10.82 -16.20 -2.58
C LYS A 64 10.93 -17.61 -2.02
N GLN A 65 12.05 -18.30 -2.25
CA GLN A 65 12.20 -19.69 -1.84
C GLN A 65 12.21 -19.83 -0.32
N LEU A 66 12.91 -18.95 0.37
CA LEU A 66 12.97 -18.95 1.84
C LEU A 66 11.58 -18.71 2.46
N ILE A 67 10.79 -17.82 1.88
CA ILE A 67 9.40 -17.55 2.31
C ILE A 67 8.55 -18.82 2.17
N ILE A 68 8.58 -19.46 1.00
CA ILE A 68 7.81 -20.67 0.73
C ILE A 68 8.19 -21.79 1.70
N ASP A 69 9.49 -22.02 1.94
CA ASP A 69 9.96 -23.09 2.81
C ASP A 69 9.63 -22.80 4.28
N THR A 70 9.70 -21.53 4.69
CA THR A 70 9.30 -21.11 6.04
C THR A 70 7.80 -21.37 6.26
N ILE A 71 6.93 -20.99 5.31
CA ILE A 71 5.48 -21.17 5.43
C ILE A 71 5.10 -22.67 5.35
N LYS A 72 5.85 -23.50 4.61
CA LYS A 72 5.68 -24.97 4.63
C LYS A 72 5.98 -25.56 6.00
N SER A 73 7.04 -25.08 6.65
CA SER A 73 7.53 -25.64 7.90
C SER A 73 6.77 -25.17 9.13
N HIS A 74 6.11 -24.00 9.07
CA HIS A 74 5.43 -23.40 10.20
C HIS A 74 3.94 -23.21 9.91
N ARG A 75 3.11 -23.37 10.92
CA ARG A 75 1.65 -23.21 10.80
C ARG A 75 1.24 -21.74 10.69
N THR A 76 1.95 -20.86 11.38
CA THR A 76 1.77 -19.41 11.31
C THR A 76 3.10 -18.74 11.02
N THR A 77 3.11 -17.84 10.04
CA THR A 77 4.27 -17.00 9.69
C THR A 77 3.87 -15.54 9.74
N ILE A 78 4.65 -14.75 10.46
CA ILE A 78 4.50 -13.29 10.54
C ILE A 78 5.53 -12.70 9.57
N LEU A 79 5.05 -12.11 8.48
CA LEU A 79 5.89 -11.54 7.44
C LEU A 79 5.93 -10.02 7.58
N VAL A 80 7.08 -9.49 7.95
CA VAL A 80 7.30 -8.06 8.13
C VAL A 80 8.11 -7.52 6.96
N GLY A 81 7.70 -6.38 6.45
CA GLY A 81 8.44 -5.66 5.43
C GLY A 81 7.78 -4.31 5.13
N GLU A 82 8.57 -3.35 4.74
CA GLU A 82 8.09 -2.03 4.37
C GLU A 82 7.10 -2.06 3.19
N THR A 83 6.32 -1.00 3.03
CA THR A 83 5.51 -0.78 1.83
C THR A 83 6.39 -0.80 0.58
N GLY A 84 5.87 -1.32 -0.52
CA GLY A 84 6.63 -1.40 -1.78
C GLY A 84 7.57 -2.60 -1.89
N THR A 85 7.69 -3.46 -0.88
CA THR A 85 8.49 -4.69 -0.98
C THR A 85 7.86 -5.78 -1.85
N GLY A 86 6.58 -5.64 -2.22
CA GLY A 86 5.84 -6.58 -3.06
C GLY A 86 5.05 -7.63 -2.28
N LYS A 87 4.91 -7.53 -0.96
CA LYS A 87 4.19 -8.52 -0.13
C LYS A 87 2.77 -8.79 -0.64
N SER A 88 1.97 -7.76 -0.77
CA SER A 88 0.54 -7.87 -1.12
C SER A 88 0.28 -8.43 -2.52
N THR A 89 1.19 -8.17 -3.47
CA THR A 89 1.04 -8.63 -4.86
C THR A 89 1.72 -9.98 -5.11
N GLN A 90 2.93 -10.20 -4.61
CA GLN A 90 3.74 -11.36 -4.98
C GLN A 90 3.51 -12.56 -4.08
N LEU A 91 3.36 -12.37 -2.76
CA LEU A 91 3.20 -13.49 -1.84
C LEU A 91 1.99 -14.38 -2.16
N PRO A 92 0.78 -13.84 -2.44
CA PRO A 92 -0.36 -14.68 -2.80
C PRO A 92 -0.10 -15.56 -4.02
N GLN A 93 0.67 -15.05 -5.00
CA GLN A 93 1.05 -15.80 -6.20
C GLN A 93 1.98 -16.97 -5.87
N TYR A 94 3.03 -16.73 -5.06
CA TYR A 94 3.97 -17.76 -4.62
C TYR A 94 3.26 -18.89 -3.87
N LEU A 95 2.32 -18.51 -2.99
CA LEU A 95 1.61 -19.49 -2.18
C LEU A 95 0.55 -20.24 -2.98
N ALA A 96 -0.09 -19.61 -3.97
CA ALA A 96 -1.00 -20.30 -4.86
C ALA A 96 -0.28 -21.38 -5.68
N ASP A 97 0.94 -21.12 -6.14
CA ASP A 97 1.76 -22.10 -6.84
C ASP A 97 2.26 -23.21 -5.90
N ALA A 98 2.65 -22.86 -4.67
CA ALA A 98 3.24 -23.82 -3.72
C ALA A 98 2.20 -24.68 -2.98
N PHE A 99 0.99 -24.17 -2.72
CA PHE A 99 -0.04 -24.80 -1.87
C PHE A 99 -1.37 -25.04 -2.59
N GLY A 100 -1.54 -24.54 -3.82
CA GLY A 100 -2.81 -24.64 -4.56
C GLY A 100 -3.22 -26.05 -4.89
N GLY A 101 -2.28 -27.00 -4.95
CA GLY A 101 -2.56 -28.38 -5.37
C GLY A 101 -2.90 -28.47 -6.86
N ALA A 102 -3.29 -29.66 -7.33
CA ALA A 102 -3.64 -29.91 -8.70
C ALA A 102 -5.02 -30.61 -8.83
N GLY A 103 -5.70 -30.37 -9.95
CA GLY A 103 -6.97 -31.00 -10.28
C GLY A 103 -8.14 -30.59 -9.37
N SER A 104 -9.06 -31.51 -9.13
CA SER A 104 -10.29 -31.29 -8.34
C SER A 104 -10.06 -31.01 -6.84
N LYS A 105 -8.85 -31.26 -6.34
CA LYS A 105 -8.46 -30.99 -4.95
C LYS A 105 -7.71 -29.65 -4.79
N ALA A 106 -7.64 -28.87 -5.86
CA ALA A 106 -6.97 -27.58 -5.80
C ALA A 106 -7.69 -26.63 -4.83
N LYS A 107 -6.93 -26.14 -3.84
CA LYS A 107 -7.40 -25.17 -2.86
C LYS A 107 -6.98 -23.75 -3.25
N CYS A 108 -7.72 -22.78 -2.78
CA CYS A 108 -7.46 -21.37 -3.02
C CYS A 108 -6.58 -20.80 -1.90
N VAL A 109 -5.81 -19.76 -2.22
CA VAL A 109 -5.17 -18.86 -1.27
C VAL A 109 -6.04 -17.62 -1.14
N VAL A 110 -6.41 -17.24 0.10
CA VAL A 110 -7.16 -16.01 0.36
C VAL A 110 -6.25 -14.98 1.02
N CYS A 111 -6.35 -13.74 0.55
CA CYS A 111 -5.64 -12.59 1.09
C CYS A 111 -6.65 -11.52 1.50
N THR A 112 -6.69 -11.17 2.78
CA THR A 112 -7.57 -10.09 3.23
C THR A 112 -6.91 -8.74 3.10
N GLN A 113 -7.75 -7.72 2.93
CA GLN A 113 -7.37 -6.31 2.90
C GLN A 113 -8.34 -5.52 3.78
N PRO A 114 -7.89 -4.57 4.59
CA PRO A 114 -8.79 -3.77 5.42
C PRO A 114 -9.72 -2.88 4.57
N ARG A 115 -9.27 -2.48 3.38
CA ARG A 115 -9.98 -1.54 2.49
C ARG A 115 -10.51 -2.22 1.24
N ARG A 116 -11.76 -1.92 0.88
CA ARG A 116 -12.42 -2.48 -0.31
C ARG A 116 -11.66 -2.16 -1.60
N VAL A 117 -11.23 -0.90 -1.75
CA VAL A 117 -10.49 -0.44 -2.94
C VAL A 117 -9.17 -1.22 -3.07
N ALA A 118 -8.44 -1.44 -1.98
CA ALA A 118 -7.20 -2.22 -2.00
C ALA A 118 -7.44 -3.65 -2.48
N ALA A 119 -8.46 -4.34 -1.97
CA ALA A 119 -8.79 -5.70 -2.41
C ALA A 119 -9.04 -5.78 -3.93
N VAL A 120 -9.76 -4.80 -4.49
CA VAL A 120 -10.07 -4.75 -5.93
C VAL A 120 -8.82 -4.42 -6.76
N THR A 121 -8.09 -3.37 -6.40
CA THR A 121 -6.94 -2.90 -7.20
C THR A 121 -5.78 -3.90 -7.17
N ILE A 122 -5.52 -4.54 -6.02
CA ILE A 122 -4.49 -5.57 -5.92
C ILE A 122 -4.90 -6.81 -6.74
N ALA A 123 -6.18 -7.22 -6.70
CA ALA A 123 -6.67 -8.32 -7.50
C ALA A 123 -6.52 -8.04 -9.01
N GLN A 124 -6.84 -6.83 -9.46
CA GLN A 124 -6.66 -6.40 -10.84
C GLN A 124 -5.17 -6.45 -11.24
N LYS A 125 -4.30 -5.89 -10.41
CA LYS A 125 -2.86 -5.89 -10.64
C LYS A 125 -2.28 -7.30 -10.74
N VAL A 126 -2.66 -8.19 -9.82
CA VAL A 126 -2.18 -9.58 -9.82
C VAL A 126 -2.75 -10.35 -11.02
N ALA A 127 -4.00 -10.08 -11.43
CA ALA A 127 -4.57 -10.68 -12.63
C ALA A 127 -3.81 -10.25 -13.90
N GLU A 128 -3.47 -8.98 -14.02
CA GLU A 128 -2.61 -8.46 -15.11
C GLU A 128 -1.24 -9.16 -15.13
N GLU A 129 -0.58 -9.28 -13.97
CA GLU A 129 0.71 -9.97 -13.84
C GLU A 129 0.63 -11.46 -14.21
N GLN A 130 -0.51 -12.11 -13.92
CA GLN A 130 -0.78 -13.50 -14.28
C GLN A 130 -1.29 -13.69 -15.73
N GLY A 131 -1.52 -12.59 -16.46
CA GLY A 131 -2.05 -12.63 -17.83
C GLY A 131 -3.46 -13.23 -17.93
N CYS A 132 -4.30 -13.04 -16.90
CA CYS A 132 -5.67 -13.56 -16.86
C CYS A 132 -6.70 -12.47 -16.55
N ALA A 133 -7.97 -12.74 -16.88
CA ALA A 133 -9.05 -11.85 -16.47
C ALA A 133 -9.39 -12.03 -14.98
N VAL A 134 -9.84 -10.92 -14.35
CA VAL A 134 -10.35 -10.97 -12.97
C VAL A 134 -11.61 -11.85 -12.93
N GLY A 135 -11.64 -12.80 -11.99
CA GLY A 135 -12.68 -13.82 -11.87
C GLY A 135 -12.24 -15.19 -12.39
N GLU A 136 -11.14 -15.27 -13.12
CA GLU A 136 -10.53 -16.53 -13.54
C GLU A 136 -9.58 -17.06 -12.43
N ARG A 137 -8.28 -17.11 -12.70
CA ARG A 137 -7.29 -17.57 -11.71
C ARG A 137 -7.18 -16.65 -10.50
N VAL A 138 -7.33 -15.35 -10.70
CA VAL A 138 -7.33 -14.31 -9.66
C VAL A 138 -8.71 -13.69 -9.58
N GLY A 139 -9.25 -13.59 -8.38
CA GLY A 139 -10.54 -12.96 -8.15
C GLY A 139 -10.57 -12.15 -6.87
N TYR A 140 -11.67 -11.45 -6.65
CA TYR A 140 -11.92 -10.76 -5.40
C TYR A 140 -13.37 -10.91 -4.94
N SER A 141 -13.58 -10.71 -3.64
CA SER A 141 -14.91 -10.68 -3.04
C SER A 141 -14.96 -9.58 -1.99
N ILE A 142 -15.81 -8.59 -2.21
CA ILE A 142 -16.07 -7.49 -1.30
C ILE A 142 -17.56 -7.39 -1.01
N ARG A 143 -17.97 -6.51 -0.11
CA ARG A 143 -19.40 -6.35 0.20
C ARG A 143 -20.16 -5.97 -1.06
N PHE A 144 -21.18 -6.77 -1.42
CA PHE A 144 -22.07 -6.66 -2.57
C PHE A 144 -21.44 -6.96 -3.95
N GLU A 145 -20.18 -7.35 -4.00
CA GLU A 145 -19.55 -7.72 -5.27
C GLU A 145 -18.63 -8.92 -5.10
N ASP A 146 -18.85 -9.94 -5.92
CA ASP A 146 -18.02 -11.15 -5.97
C ASP A 146 -17.61 -11.41 -7.44
N ARG A 147 -16.30 -11.45 -7.65
CA ARG A 147 -15.67 -11.76 -8.93
C ARG A 147 -14.75 -12.97 -8.78
N CYS A 148 -15.32 -14.10 -8.35
CA CYS A 148 -14.62 -15.36 -8.23
C CYS A 148 -15.33 -16.46 -9.03
N SER A 149 -14.59 -17.48 -9.43
CA SER A 149 -15.10 -18.67 -10.09
C SER A 149 -14.51 -19.94 -9.47
N GLN A 150 -14.89 -21.11 -9.97
CA GLN A 150 -14.29 -22.38 -9.56
C GLN A 150 -12.81 -22.50 -9.95
N GLN A 151 -12.36 -21.69 -10.91
CA GLN A 151 -10.97 -21.66 -11.35
C GLN A 151 -10.10 -20.73 -10.47
N THR A 152 -10.71 -19.92 -9.61
CA THR A 152 -9.99 -18.97 -8.76
C THR A 152 -9.05 -19.69 -7.80
N ARG A 153 -7.78 -19.31 -7.83
CA ARG A 153 -6.70 -19.85 -6.99
C ARG A 153 -6.17 -18.80 -6.02
N ILE A 154 -6.32 -17.54 -6.36
CA ILE A 154 -5.97 -16.40 -5.51
C ILE A 154 -7.22 -15.55 -5.35
N LYS A 155 -7.67 -15.37 -4.11
CA LYS A 155 -8.83 -14.55 -3.78
C LYS A 155 -8.43 -13.41 -2.88
N PHE A 156 -8.66 -12.20 -3.33
CA PHE A 156 -8.57 -11.02 -2.48
C PHE A 156 -9.94 -10.70 -1.89
N THR A 157 -9.97 -10.33 -0.62
CA THR A 157 -11.25 -10.05 0.05
C THR A 157 -11.05 -9.04 1.16
N THR A 158 -12.14 -8.46 1.67
CA THR A 158 -12.05 -7.67 2.91
C THR A 158 -12.16 -8.56 4.14
N ASP A 159 -11.57 -8.13 5.26
CA ASP A 159 -11.64 -8.85 6.54
C ASP A 159 -13.09 -9.21 6.91
N GLY A 160 -14.01 -8.27 6.77
CA GLY A 160 -15.42 -8.47 7.09
C GLY A 160 -16.13 -9.49 6.18
N VAL A 161 -15.69 -9.68 4.94
CA VAL A 161 -16.24 -10.72 4.05
C VAL A 161 -15.70 -12.08 4.43
N LEU A 162 -14.39 -12.21 4.72
CA LEU A 162 -13.83 -13.48 5.18
C LEU A 162 -14.42 -13.89 6.55
N LEU A 163 -14.63 -12.93 7.45
CA LEU A 163 -15.31 -13.18 8.73
C LEU A 163 -16.71 -13.78 8.51
N ARG A 164 -17.46 -13.27 7.55
CA ARG A 164 -18.77 -13.82 7.19
C ARG A 164 -18.66 -15.22 6.60
N GLU A 165 -17.63 -15.50 5.80
CA GLU A 165 -17.37 -16.83 5.29
C GLU A 165 -17.06 -17.83 6.40
N CYS A 166 -16.35 -17.43 7.47
CA CYS A 166 -16.14 -18.25 8.66
C CYS A 166 -17.47 -18.65 9.35
N MET A 167 -18.50 -17.83 9.24
CA MET A 167 -19.82 -18.16 9.82
C MET A 167 -20.55 -19.23 8.99
N SER A 168 -20.35 -19.27 7.67
CA SER A 168 -20.99 -20.26 6.77
C SER A 168 -20.15 -21.51 6.57
N ASP A 169 -18.84 -21.41 6.57
CA ASP A 169 -17.87 -22.50 6.50
C ASP A 169 -16.83 -22.32 7.63
N PRO A 170 -17.10 -22.77 8.85
CA PRO A 170 -16.21 -22.60 10.00
C PRO A 170 -14.84 -23.26 9.82
N LEU A 171 -14.69 -24.18 8.87
CA LEU A 171 -13.42 -24.83 8.57
C LEU A 171 -12.65 -24.13 7.45
N LEU A 172 -13.23 -23.13 6.79
CA LEU A 172 -12.64 -22.48 5.62
C LEU A 172 -12.06 -23.53 4.63
N SER A 173 -12.85 -24.54 4.35
CA SER A 173 -12.43 -25.78 3.66
C SER A 173 -11.84 -25.53 2.26
N LYS A 174 -12.25 -24.44 1.62
CA LYS A 174 -11.79 -23.99 0.29
C LYS A 174 -10.34 -23.51 0.27
N TYR A 175 -9.78 -23.11 1.44
CA TYR A 175 -8.48 -22.45 1.50
C TYR A 175 -7.39 -23.37 2.03
N SER A 176 -6.21 -23.26 1.43
CA SER A 176 -4.96 -23.87 1.92
C SER A 176 -4.14 -22.89 2.75
N VAL A 177 -4.20 -21.60 2.38
CA VAL A 177 -3.51 -20.51 3.06
C VAL A 177 -4.45 -19.33 3.25
N VAL A 178 -4.42 -18.73 4.43
CA VAL A 178 -5.07 -17.46 4.74
C VAL A 178 -3.99 -16.43 5.02
N ILE A 179 -4.02 -15.34 4.28
CA ILE A 179 -3.12 -14.20 4.44
C ILE A 179 -3.93 -13.04 5.01
N LEU A 180 -3.51 -12.53 6.16
CA LEU A 180 -4.03 -11.29 6.74
C LEU A 180 -3.06 -10.17 6.40
N ASP A 181 -3.43 -9.31 5.46
CA ASP A 181 -2.59 -8.19 5.05
C ASP A 181 -2.92 -6.92 5.83
N GLU A 182 -1.93 -6.03 5.92
CA GLU A 182 -2.00 -4.77 6.69
C GLU A 182 -2.47 -4.96 8.14
N ALA A 183 -2.10 -6.09 8.77
CA ALA A 183 -2.56 -6.45 10.10
C ALA A 183 -2.19 -5.42 11.19
N HIS A 184 -1.21 -4.55 10.93
CA HIS A 184 -0.84 -3.46 11.83
C HIS A 184 -1.92 -2.35 11.92
N GLU A 185 -2.87 -2.25 10.98
CA GLU A 185 -4.01 -1.33 11.10
C GLU A 185 -4.95 -1.71 12.26
N ARG A 186 -4.87 -2.96 12.76
CA ARG A 186 -5.63 -3.43 13.93
C ARG A 186 -7.13 -3.16 13.85
N SER A 187 -7.73 -3.42 12.69
CA SER A 187 -9.17 -3.32 12.57
C SER A 187 -9.87 -4.36 13.47
N LEU A 188 -11.06 -4.03 13.96
CA LEU A 188 -11.85 -4.97 14.77
C LEU A 188 -12.08 -6.30 14.03
N GLN A 189 -12.32 -6.24 12.73
CA GLN A 189 -12.54 -7.43 11.92
C GLN A 189 -11.26 -8.28 11.81
N THR A 190 -10.10 -7.65 11.64
CA THR A 190 -8.80 -8.34 11.60
C THR A 190 -8.53 -9.05 12.93
N ASP A 191 -8.77 -8.38 14.06
CA ASP A 191 -8.55 -8.95 15.40
C ASP A 191 -9.48 -10.14 15.69
N ILE A 192 -10.75 -10.06 15.32
CA ILE A 192 -11.68 -11.18 15.42
C ILE A 192 -11.25 -12.34 14.53
N LEU A 193 -10.87 -12.06 13.27
CA LEU A 193 -10.36 -13.09 12.35
C LEU A 193 -9.14 -13.80 12.92
N MET A 194 -8.17 -13.08 13.50
CA MET A 194 -7.01 -13.70 14.13
C MET A 194 -7.42 -14.68 15.21
N GLY A 195 -8.42 -14.32 16.05
CA GLY A 195 -8.96 -15.21 17.07
C GLY A 195 -9.55 -16.49 16.49
N LEU A 196 -10.42 -16.37 15.49
CA LEU A 196 -11.06 -17.51 14.83
C LEU A 196 -10.05 -18.39 14.08
N LEU A 197 -9.06 -17.78 13.41
CA LEU A 197 -8.04 -18.52 12.67
C LEU A 197 -7.13 -19.31 13.62
N ARG A 198 -6.82 -18.80 14.81
CA ARG A 198 -6.07 -19.53 15.84
C ARG A 198 -6.83 -20.78 16.28
N GLU A 199 -8.12 -20.64 16.61
CA GLU A 199 -8.97 -21.79 16.96
C GLU A 199 -9.13 -22.78 15.79
N LEU A 200 -9.18 -22.26 14.55
CA LEU A 200 -9.28 -23.10 13.37
C LEU A 200 -8.03 -23.94 13.15
N GLN A 201 -6.85 -23.42 13.47
CA GLN A 201 -5.61 -24.18 13.38
C GLN A 201 -5.57 -25.40 14.29
N GLU A 202 -6.28 -25.40 15.42
CA GLU A 202 -6.40 -26.58 16.29
C GLU A 202 -7.16 -27.72 15.58
N LYS A 203 -8.11 -27.36 14.71
CA LYS A 203 -8.97 -28.30 13.97
C LYS A 203 -8.40 -28.68 12.61
N ARG A 204 -7.53 -27.83 12.02
CA ARG A 204 -6.95 -27.98 10.69
C ARG A 204 -5.43 -27.85 10.70
N SER A 205 -4.73 -28.98 10.74
CA SER A 205 -3.25 -29.03 10.68
C SER A 205 -2.66 -28.64 9.31
N ASP A 206 -3.49 -28.74 8.24
CA ASP A 206 -3.09 -28.42 6.87
C ASP A 206 -3.17 -26.93 6.53
N LEU A 207 -3.89 -26.12 7.33
CA LEU A 207 -4.08 -24.71 7.08
C LEU A 207 -2.82 -23.91 7.48
N ARG A 208 -2.36 -23.04 6.60
CA ARG A 208 -1.29 -22.07 6.89
C ARG A 208 -1.89 -20.68 7.05
N ILE A 209 -1.40 -19.95 8.05
CA ILE A 209 -1.77 -18.56 8.30
C ILE A 209 -0.54 -17.70 8.07
N VAL A 210 -0.70 -16.63 7.32
CA VAL A 210 0.35 -15.62 7.13
C VAL A 210 -0.19 -14.27 7.57
N VAL A 211 0.50 -13.63 8.51
CA VAL A 211 0.17 -12.28 8.97
C VAL A 211 1.19 -11.32 8.38
N MET A 212 0.75 -10.39 7.54
CA MET A 212 1.63 -9.41 6.93
C MET A 212 1.50 -8.06 7.63
N SER A 213 2.63 -7.42 7.89
CA SER A 213 2.71 -6.13 8.56
C SER A 213 3.78 -5.24 7.93
N ALA A 214 3.52 -3.94 7.87
CA ALA A 214 4.53 -2.94 7.51
C ALA A 214 5.37 -2.47 8.71
N THR A 215 4.91 -2.73 9.94
CA THR A 215 5.59 -2.30 11.16
C THR A 215 6.40 -3.41 11.80
N LEU A 216 7.49 -3.01 12.49
CA LEU A 216 8.37 -3.94 13.21
C LEU A 216 7.81 -4.43 14.56
N GLN A 217 6.65 -3.92 14.99
CA GLN A 217 6.00 -4.32 16.24
C GLN A 217 5.31 -5.69 16.09
N THR A 218 6.11 -6.74 16.08
CA THR A 218 5.63 -8.12 15.88
C THR A 218 5.25 -8.82 17.17
N GLU A 219 5.69 -8.31 18.32
CA GLU A 219 5.53 -8.94 19.63
C GLU A 219 4.08 -9.30 19.96
N LEU A 220 3.12 -8.44 19.56
CA LEU A 220 1.70 -8.71 19.77
C LEU A 220 1.22 -9.94 19.00
N PHE A 221 1.67 -10.10 17.76
CA PHE A 221 1.31 -11.23 16.91
C PHE A 221 2.04 -12.51 17.34
N GLU A 222 3.33 -12.41 17.72
CA GLU A 222 4.13 -13.51 18.24
C GLU A 222 3.53 -14.08 19.53
N ASN A 223 3.17 -13.21 20.47
CA ASN A 223 2.53 -13.61 21.72
C ASN A 223 1.14 -14.22 21.49
N PHE A 224 0.43 -13.76 20.46
CA PHE A 224 -0.89 -14.28 20.14
C PHE A 224 -0.83 -15.66 19.46
N PHE A 225 0.07 -15.85 18.51
CA PHE A 225 0.32 -17.11 17.81
C PHE A 225 1.58 -17.78 18.36
N GLN A 226 1.45 -18.60 19.42
CA GLN A 226 2.57 -19.16 20.19
C GLN A 226 3.58 -19.97 19.40
N GLU A 227 3.20 -20.57 18.25
CA GLU A 227 4.08 -21.35 17.38
C GLU A 227 4.38 -20.59 16.06
N SER A 228 4.34 -19.26 16.11
CA SER A 228 4.64 -18.45 14.94
C SER A 228 6.12 -18.25 14.71
N THR A 229 6.51 -18.05 13.46
CA THR A 229 7.83 -17.60 13.09
C THR A 229 7.76 -16.23 12.43
N VAL A 230 8.75 -15.38 12.73
CA VAL A 230 8.86 -14.03 12.15
C VAL A 230 9.88 -14.02 11.04
N MET A 231 9.51 -13.49 9.91
CA MET A 231 10.36 -13.27 8.77
C MET A 231 10.35 -11.81 8.39
N ARG A 232 11.52 -11.23 8.15
CA ARG A 232 11.69 -9.83 7.77
C ARG A 232 12.22 -9.73 6.35
N ILE A 233 11.52 -8.95 5.52
CA ILE A 233 11.98 -8.62 4.18
C ILE A 233 12.51 -7.19 4.24
N PRO A 234 13.81 -6.97 3.96
CA PRO A 234 14.35 -5.62 3.89
C PRO A 234 13.69 -4.83 2.76
N GLY A 235 13.29 -3.60 3.05
CA GLY A 235 12.81 -2.65 2.05
C GLY A 235 13.95 -1.95 1.32
N ARG A 236 13.65 -1.31 0.20
CA ARG A 236 14.55 -0.34 -0.42
C ARG A 236 14.29 1.01 0.21
N GLN A 237 15.30 1.56 0.87
CA GLN A 237 15.23 2.91 1.37
C GLN A 237 15.74 3.88 0.30
N TYR A 238 14.89 4.82 -0.08
CA TYR A 238 15.27 5.94 -0.92
C TYR A 238 15.57 7.14 0.00
N PRO A 239 16.56 7.98 -0.35
CA PRO A 239 16.80 9.20 0.41
C PRO A 239 15.56 10.10 0.35
N VAL A 240 15.15 10.62 1.50
CA VAL A 240 13.98 11.48 1.65
C VAL A 240 14.43 12.77 2.31
N ASP A 241 14.28 13.89 1.60
CA ASP A 241 14.48 15.22 2.17
C ASP A 241 13.14 15.75 2.70
N VAL A 242 13.13 16.24 3.93
CA VAL A 242 11.91 16.76 4.58
C VAL A 242 12.01 18.26 4.68
N PHE A 243 11.02 18.98 4.15
CA PHE A 243 10.93 20.42 4.17
C PHE A 243 9.70 20.89 4.95
N TYR A 244 9.82 22.05 5.58
CA TYR A 244 8.73 22.68 6.31
C TYR A 244 8.60 24.13 5.88
N THR A 245 7.39 24.68 5.94
CA THR A 245 7.19 26.11 5.78
C THR A 245 7.87 26.85 6.93
N LYS A 246 8.51 27.99 6.65
CA LYS A 246 9.21 28.80 7.67
C LYS A 246 8.24 29.46 8.64
N THR A 247 7.05 29.78 8.16
CA THR A 247 5.98 30.43 8.93
C THR A 247 4.68 29.67 8.71
N PRO A 248 3.73 29.71 9.65
CA PRO A 248 2.40 29.15 9.44
C PRO A 248 1.71 29.84 8.26
N GLU A 249 1.20 29.05 7.34
CA GLU A 249 0.44 29.54 6.20
C GLU A 249 -1.01 29.81 6.61
N LYS A 250 -1.58 30.91 6.12
CA LYS A 250 -2.98 31.26 6.39
C LYS A 250 -3.93 30.43 5.56
N ASP A 251 -3.55 30.18 4.31
CA ASP A 251 -4.27 29.34 3.36
C ASP A 251 -3.37 28.17 2.92
N TYR A 252 -3.69 26.98 3.40
CA TYR A 252 -2.90 25.80 3.09
C TYR A 252 -3.20 25.24 1.69
N ILE A 253 -4.35 25.57 1.08
CA ILE A 253 -4.68 25.15 -0.27
C ILE A 253 -3.84 25.95 -1.28
N ASP A 254 -3.77 27.28 -1.09
CA ASP A 254 -2.91 28.13 -1.90
C ASP A 254 -1.44 27.75 -1.76
N ALA A 255 -0.99 27.48 -0.52
CA ALA A 255 0.38 27.04 -0.27
C ALA A 255 0.69 25.68 -0.92
N ALA A 256 -0.27 24.76 -0.92
CA ALA A 256 -0.16 23.47 -1.60
C ALA A 256 -0.06 23.64 -3.12
N MET A 257 -0.92 24.50 -3.69
CA MET A 257 -0.88 24.84 -5.13
C MET A 257 0.49 25.39 -5.54
N LEU A 258 0.95 26.44 -4.83
CA LEU A 258 2.24 27.06 -5.13
C LEU A 258 3.39 26.07 -5.03
N THR A 259 3.37 25.18 -4.02
CA THR A 259 4.40 24.16 -3.87
C THR A 259 4.35 23.14 -5.01
N CYS A 260 3.16 22.71 -5.45
CA CYS A 260 3.02 21.84 -6.61
C CYS A 260 3.59 22.47 -7.88
N LEU A 261 3.32 23.76 -8.11
CA LEU A 261 3.84 24.50 -9.26
C LEU A 261 5.37 24.63 -9.20
N GLN A 262 5.93 24.95 -8.02
CA GLN A 262 7.38 25.00 -7.83
C GLN A 262 8.06 23.67 -8.11
N ILE A 263 7.50 22.56 -7.58
CA ILE A 263 8.02 21.20 -7.85
C ILE A 263 7.96 20.90 -9.35
N HIS A 264 6.87 21.28 -10.00
CA HIS A 264 6.70 21.04 -11.44
C HIS A 264 7.72 21.79 -12.28
N GLU A 265 8.07 23.02 -11.89
CA GLU A 265 9.00 23.88 -12.66
C GLU A 265 10.48 23.61 -12.34
N GLU A 266 10.80 23.32 -11.07
CA GLU A 266 12.18 23.31 -10.59
C GLU A 266 12.77 21.91 -10.45
N GLU A 267 11.91 20.86 -10.28
CA GLU A 267 12.36 19.53 -10.00
C GLU A 267 12.39 18.63 -11.25
N GLU A 268 13.12 17.52 -11.14
CA GLU A 268 13.13 16.51 -12.22
C GLU A 268 11.71 15.89 -12.37
N PRO A 269 11.38 15.37 -13.59
CA PRO A 269 10.09 14.74 -13.82
C PRO A 269 9.78 13.63 -12.80
N GLY A 270 8.63 13.71 -12.17
CA GLY A 270 8.19 12.79 -11.13
C GLY A 270 6.71 12.94 -10.85
N GLU A 271 6.23 12.24 -9.80
CA GLU A 271 4.84 12.30 -9.35
C GLU A 271 4.76 13.10 -8.05
N VAL A 272 3.71 13.91 -7.90
CA VAL A 272 3.43 14.70 -6.69
C VAL A 272 2.19 14.14 -6.01
N LEU A 273 2.31 13.73 -4.74
CA LEU A 273 1.19 13.26 -3.93
C LEU A 273 0.91 14.28 -2.83
N VAL A 274 -0.30 14.87 -2.84
CA VAL A 274 -0.74 15.86 -1.87
C VAL A 274 -1.79 15.27 -0.94
N PHE A 275 -1.57 15.38 0.38
CA PHE A 275 -2.53 14.99 1.40
C PHE A 275 -3.27 16.22 1.93
N LEU A 276 -4.60 16.21 1.86
CA LEU A 276 -5.47 17.26 2.35
C LEU A 276 -6.52 16.69 3.33
N PRO A 277 -7.07 17.53 4.23
CA PRO A 277 -8.00 17.08 5.27
C PRO A 277 -9.34 16.54 4.78
N GLY A 278 -9.84 17.05 3.64
CA GLY A 278 -11.18 16.74 3.16
C GLY A 278 -11.33 16.72 1.64
N GLN A 279 -12.45 16.21 1.18
CA GLN A 279 -12.76 16.09 -0.24
C GLN A 279 -12.90 17.48 -0.90
N ASP A 280 -13.56 18.42 -0.23
CA ASP A 280 -13.76 19.79 -0.73
C ASP A 280 -12.43 20.50 -0.97
N ASP A 281 -11.45 20.26 -0.08
CA ASP A 281 -10.09 20.81 -0.21
C ASP A 281 -9.34 20.20 -1.41
N ILE A 282 -9.51 18.89 -1.63
CA ILE A 282 -8.92 18.17 -2.77
C ILE A 282 -9.50 18.71 -4.09
N GLU A 283 -10.81 18.86 -4.17
CA GLU A 283 -11.48 19.40 -5.35
C GLU A 283 -11.09 20.85 -5.61
N SER A 284 -10.98 21.66 -4.55
CA SER A 284 -10.52 23.06 -4.65
C SER A 284 -9.10 23.15 -5.17
N LEU A 285 -8.18 22.33 -4.63
CA LEU A 285 -6.80 22.30 -5.11
C LEU A 285 -6.71 21.82 -6.56
N GLN A 286 -7.54 20.84 -6.96
CA GLN A 286 -7.59 20.37 -8.34
C GLN A 286 -7.94 21.49 -9.30
N ILE A 287 -9.01 22.25 -9.01
CA ILE A 287 -9.43 23.39 -9.83
C ILE A 287 -8.33 24.44 -9.94
N LEU A 288 -7.72 24.80 -8.81
CA LEU A 288 -6.62 25.78 -8.79
C LEU A 288 -5.40 25.32 -9.60
N LEU A 289 -5.05 24.05 -9.53
CA LEU A 289 -3.96 23.50 -10.33
C LEU A 289 -4.29 23.47 -11.83
N GLU A 290 -5.53 23.13 -12.21
CA GLU A 290 -5.98 23.13 -13.61
C GLU A 290 -5.99 24.54 -14.20
N GLU A 291 -6.31 25.57 -13.40
CA GLU A 291 -6.32 26.98 -13.82
C GLU A 291 -4.92 27.58 -13.92
N ASN A 292 -4.01 27.18 -13.04
CA ASN A 292 -2.68 27.81 -12.90
C ASN A 292 -1.54 26.97 -13.50
N LEU A 293 -1.73 25.67 -13.75
CA LEU A 293 -0.79 24.95 -14.60
C LEU A 293 -0.85 25.65 -15.96
N PRO A 294 0.22 26.34 -16.40
CA PRO A 294 0.22 26.91 -17.71
C PRO A 294 -0.18 25.78 -18.64
N LEU A 295 -0.96 26.08 -19.65
CA LEU A 295 -1.20 25.20 -20.79
C LEU A 295 0.18 24.92 -21.41
N CYS A 296 0.99 24.23 -20.64
CA CYS A 296 2.31 23.77 -21.04
C CYS A 296 2.06 22.89 -22.26
N SER A 297 2.17 23.61 -23.36
CA SER A 297 2.17 23.04 -24.68
C SER A 297 2.92 21.73 -24.64
N THR A 298 2.20 20.69 -25.02
CA THR A 298 2.63 19.35 -25.39
C THR A 298 2.86 18.32 -24.27
N GLN A 299 1.84 17.50 -24.10
CA GLN A 299 1.95 16.05 -23.88
C GLN A 299 2.56 15.56 -22.56
N THR A 300 1.92 15.89 -21.47
CA THR A 300 1.92 14.96 -20.34
C THR A 300 0.47 14.79 -19.85
N ASN A 301 -0.05 13.57 -19.97
CA ASN A 301 -1.37 13.21 -19.48
C ASN A 301 -1.41 13.38 -17.97
N PHE A 302 -1.97 14.46 -17.51
CA PHE A 302 -2.34 14.63 -16.11
C PHE A 302 -3.54 13.71 -15.83
N ARG A 303 -3.29 12.56 -15.27
CA ARG A 303 -4.35 11.70 -14.71
C ARG A 303 -4.55 12.09 -13.25
N SER A 304 -5.51 12.98 -13.01
CA SER A 304 -6.04 13.14 -11.66
C SER A 304 -6.82 11.87 -11.28
N THR A 305 -6.23 11.06 -10.43
CA THR A 305 -6.95 9.93 -9.83
C THR A 305 -7.45 10.39 -8.47
N THR A 306 -8.63 10.99 -8.44
CA THR A 306 -9.34 11.24 -7.18
C THR A 306 -9.70 9.90 -6.56
N VAL A 307 -8.93 9.46 -5.58
CA VAL A 307 -9.35 8.36 -4.71
C VAL A 307 -10.28 8.95 -3.67
N GLY A 308 -11.57 8.98 -3.98
CA GLY A 308 -12.60 9.41 -3.06
C GLY A 308 -12.51 8.59 -1.77
N ALA A 309 -12.33 9.28 -0.65
CA ALA A 309 -12.50 8.69 0.68
C ALA A 309 -13.97 8.25 0.79
N GLY A 310 -14.23 6.98 0.45
CA GLY A 310 -15.53 6.37 0.67
C GLY A 310 -15.85 6.40 2.16
N GLY A 311 -16.82 7.22 2.52
CA GLY A 311 -17.32 7.35 3.89
C GLY A 311 -17.84 6.04 4.46
N VAL A 312 -17.66 5.96 5.73
CA VAL A 312 -18.26 5.17 6.82
C VAL A 312 -19.04 3.92 6.47
#